data_07ee428c3d157b0259889bd2fd67b467
#
_entry.id   07ee428c3d157b0259889bd2fd67b467
#
_cell.length_a   1.000
_cell.length_b   1.000
_cell.length_c   1.000
_cell.angle_alpha   90.00
_cell.angle_beta   90.00
_cell.angle_gamma   90.00
#
_symmetry.space_group_name_H-M   'P 1'
#
loop_
_entity.id
_entity.type
_entity.pdbx_description
1 polymer ?
#
loop_
_entity_poly.entity_id
_entity_poly.type
_entity_poly.pdbx_seq_one_letter_code
_entity_poly.pdbx_strand_id
1 'polypeptide(L)'
;MAAEDIDGRFAQGWGGAAPNGVHVNVLLARRGSATGAVVAGAFTNPSAGFTPVLASVGPDQQSYETVHPPTVVVNKIAPVDERHEKLIFGACGAGVARGVLDVVASGTIDADQDTLVLVSLWLDTAAEDETTVCANARTAVAAAVAEAAVGRDRAAVERLVAARDTVRHPFYDGA
;
A
#
# COMPACT_ATOMS: atom_id res chain seq x y z
N MET A 1 -24.49 8.70 -10.52
CA MET A 1 -23.18 8.89 -11.20
C MET A 1 -22.59 7.50 -11.41
N ALA A 2 -22.09 7.18 -12.60
CA ALA A 2 -21.34 5.93 -12.77
C ALA A 2 -20.12 6.02 -11.85
N ALA A 3 -19.86 4.96 -11.09
CA ALA A 3 -18.64 4.89 -10.30
C ALA A 3 -17.46 5.09 -11.25
N GLU A 4 -16.56 6.01 -10.88
CA GLU A 4 -15.38 6.29 -11.70
C GLU A 4 -14.56 5.00 -11.82
N ASP A 5 -14.10 4.69 -13.03
CA ASP A 5 -13.33 3.47 -13.26
C ASP A 5 -11.97 3.59 -12.55
N ILE A 6 -11.77 2.77 -11.53
CA ILE A 6 -10.53 2.72 -10.75
C ILE A 6 -9.57 1.62 -11.21
N ASP A 7 -9.96 0.80 -12.20
CA ASP A 7 -9.14 -0.32 -12.66
C ASP A 7 -7.82 0.14 -13.26
N GLY A 8 -6.73 -0.45 -12.81
CA GLY A 8 -5.40 -0.11 -13.28
C GLY A 8 -4.82 1.20 -12.75
N ARG A 9 -5.47 1.85 -11.78
CA ARG A 9 -4.94 3.10 -11.20
C ARG A 9 -3.85 2.82 -10.17
N PHE A 10 -2.77 3.60 -10.29
CA PHE A 10 -1.61 3.54 -9.41
C PHE A 10 -1.45 4.81 -8.58
N ALA A 11 -0.96 4.64 -7.37
CA ALA A 11 -0.45 5.72 -6.54
C ALA A 11 0.67 5.21 -5.63
N GLN A 12 1.41 6.13 -5.04
CA GLN A 12 2.40 5.84 -4.02
C GLN A 12 2.13 6.67 -2.77
N GLY A 13 2.54 6.17 -1.62
CA GLY A 13 2.42 6.87 -0.35
C GLY A 13 3.66 6.71 0.51
N TRP A 14 3.94 7.72 1.30
CA TRP A 14 4.99 7.69 2.31
C TRP A 14 4.42 8.07 3.68
N GLY A 15 4.79 7.32 4.72
CA GLY A 15 4.42 7.62 6.09
C GLY A 15 5.67 7.69 6.98
N GLY A 16 5.78 8.78 7.74
CA GLY A 16 6.86 9.00 8.68
C GLY A 16 8.24 9.24 8.07
N ALA A 17 9.27 9.05 8.88
CA ALA A 17 10.67 9.25 8.52
C ALA A 17 11.52 8.06 8.97
N ALA A 18 12.72 7.93 8.37
CA ALA A 18 13.68 6.89 8.75
C ALA A 18 14.00 6.92 10.26
N PRO A 19 14.27 5.76 10.88
CA PRO A 19 14.28 4.43 10.29
C PRO A 19 12.89 3.76 10.22
N ASN A 20 11.86 4.32 10.85
CA ASN A 20 10.53 3.72 10.96
C ASN A 20 9.57 4.16 9.84
N GLY A 21 10.08 4.85 8.81
CA GLY A 21 9.32 5.28 7.65
C GLY A 21 8.86 4.10 6.79
N VAL A 22 7.65 4.20 6.25
CA VAL A 22 7.05 3.18 5.38
C VAL A 22 6.71 3.80 4.03
N HIS A 23 7.12 3.14 2.96
CA HIS A 23 6.76 3.50 1.60
C HIS A 23 5.90 2.41 0.96
N VAL A 24 4.85 2.81 0.29
CA VAL A 24 3.97 1.89 -0.42
C VAL A 24 3.74 2.32 -1.87
N ASN A 25 3.59 1.33 -2.75
CA ASN A 25 2.93 1.50 -4.03
C ASN A 25 1.61 0.77 -3.97
N VAL A 26 0.55 1.40 -4.47
CA VAL A 26 -0.79 0.85 -4.52
C VAL A 26 -1.23 0.69 -5.97
N LEU A 27 -1.86 -0.42 -6.28
CA LEU A 27 -2.59 -0.66 -7.51
C LEU A 27 -4.03 -1.02 -7.15
N LEU A 28 -4.98 -0.31 -7.72
CA LEU A 28 -6.41 -0.67 -7.67
C LEU A 28 -6.79 -1.46 -8.92
N ALA A 29 -7.59 -2.49 -8.73
CA ALA A 29 -8.06 -3.34 -9.80
C ALA A 29 -9.53 -3.71 -9.61
N ARG A 30 -10.19 -4.16 -10.68
CA ARG A 30 -11.52 -4.75 -10.63
C ARG A 30 -11.44 -6.26 -10.76
N ARG A 31 -12.23 -6.98 -9.96
CA ARG A 31 -12.42 -8.43 -10.13
C ARG A 31 -12.88 -8.75 -11.54
N GLY A 32 -12.22 -9.69 -12.18
CA GLY A 32 -12.53 -10.10 -13.55
C GLY A 32 -11.87 -9.24 -14.64
N SER A 33 -11.18 -8.16 -14.30
CA SER A 33 -10.38 -7.39 -15.25
C SER A 33 -9.01 -8.02 -15.52
N ALA A 34 -8.31 -7.53 -16.55
CA ALA A 34 -6.92 -7.92 -16.80
C ALA A 34 -6.01 -7.51 -15.64
N THR A 35 -6.23 -6.33 -15.05
CA THR A 35 -5.49 -5.86 -13.85
C THR A 35 -5.78 -6.75 -12.66
N GLY A 36 -7.04 -7.15 -12.45
CA GLY A 36 -7.42 -8.10 -11.40
C GLY A 36 -6.74 -9.46 -11.54
N ALA A 37 -6.55 -9.95 -12.78
CA ALA A 37 -5.79 -11.17 -13.04
C ALA A 37 -4.32 -11.04 -12.64
N VAL A 38 -3.70 -9.86 -12.83
CA VAL A 38 -2.32 -9.58 -12.38
C VAL A 38 -2.23 -9.61 -10.85
N VAL A 39 -3.18 -9.01 -10.14
CA VAL A 39 -3.23 -9.04 -8.67
C VAL A 39 -3.39 -10.47 -8.16
N ALA A 40 -4.28 -11.26 -8.76
CA ALA A 40 -4.46 -12.68 -8.41
C ALA A 40 -3.18 -13.49 -8.70
N GLY A 41 -2.52 -13.21 -9.83
CA GLY A 41 -1.24 -13.84 -10.18
C GLY A 41 -0.14 -13.50 -9.18
N ALA A 42 -0.02 -12.26 -8.75
CA ALA A 42 0.93 -11.86 -7.72
C ALA A 42 0.69 -12.59 -6.39
N PHE A 43 -0.58 -12.76 -6.00
CA PHE A 43 -0.94 -13.47 -4.77
C PHE A 43 -0.63 -14.97 -4.84
N THR A 44 -0.79 -15.60 -6.00
CA THR A 44 -0.63 -17.06 -6.14
C THR A 44 0.79 -17.50 -6.51
N ASN A 45 1.70 -16.58 -6.78
CA ASN A 45 3.08 -16.89 -7.19
C ASN A 45 4.12 -16.29 -6.22
N PRO A 46 4.20 -16.81 -4.98
CA PRO A 46 5.22 -16.36 -4.03
C PRO A 46 6.62 -16.71 -4.55
N SER A 47 7.60 -15.87 -4.23
CA SER A 47 9.01 -16.13 -4.48
C SER A 47 9.82 -15.99 -3.19
N ALA A 48 11.04 -16.54 -3.18
CA ALA A 48 11.88 -16.51 -2.00
C ALA A 48 12.08 -15.07 -1.49
N GLY A 49 11.73 -14.82 -0.23
CA GLY A 49 11.81 -13.50 0.40
C GLY A 49 10.66 -12.54 0.07
N PHE A 50 9.72 -12.94 -0.81
CA PHE A 50 8.59 -12.10 -1.25
C PHE A 50 7.29 -12.91 -1.18
N THR A 51 6.63 -12.85 -0.03
CA THR A 51 5.40 -13.61 0.24
C THR A 51 4.20 -12.67 0.24
N PRO A 52 3.31 -12.78 -0.74
CA PRO A 52 2.06 -12.04 -0.72
C PRO A 52 1.12 -12.60 0.35
N VAL A 53 0.48 -11.72 1.10
CA VAL A 53 -0.49 -12.07 2.14
C VAL A 53 -1.75 -11.23 1.99
N LEU A 54 -2.89 -11.74 2.45
CA LEU A 54 -4.11 -10.94 2.58
C LEU A 54 -4.04 -10.07 3.83
N ALA A 55 -4.38 -8.80 3.72
CA ALA A 55 -4.57 -7.93 4.87
C ALA A 55 -5.73 -8.47 5.71
N SER A 56 -5.41 -8.91 6.92
CA SER A 56 -6.34 -9.51 7.87
C SER A 56 -6.07 -8.97 9.26
N VAL A 57 -7.11 -8.88 10.06
CA VAL A 57 -7.08 -8.40 11.43
C VAL A 57 -7.79 -9.36 12.35
N GLY A 58 -7.42 -9.39 13.62
CA GLY A 58 -8.05 -10.24 14.63
C GLY A 58 -7.20 -10.31 15.90
N PRO A 59 -7.77 -10.76 17.03
CA PRO A 59 -7.03 -10.92 18.28
C PRO A 59 -6.05 -12.09 18.25
N ASP A 60 -6.27 -13.07 17.40
CA ASP A 60 -5.43 -14.25 17.20
C ASP A 60 -5.63 -14.79 15.77
N GLN A 61 -4.79 -15.75 15.37
CA GLN A 61 -4.81 -16.31 14.01
C GLN A 61 -6.11 -17.09 13.67
N GLN A 62 -6.77 -17.65 14.66
CA GLN A 62 -8.02 -18.39 14.43
C GLN A 62 -9.21 -17.46 14.22
N SER A 63 -9.08 -16.21 14.66
CA SER A 63 -10.12 -15.18 14.57
C SER A 63 -9.81 -14.13 13.49
N TYR A 64 -8.92 -14.43 12.55
CA TYR A 64 -8.59 -13.50 11.46
C TYR A 64 -9.82 -13.22 10.58
N GLU A 65 -10.06 -11.94 10.39
CA GLU A 65 -11.04 -11.42 9.43
C GLU A 65 -10.30 -10.69 8.30
N THR A 66 -10.62 -11.06 7.06
CA THR A 66 -10.07 -10.39 5.88
C THR A 66 -10.66 -8.99 5.76
N VAL A 67 -9.81 -8.00 5.53
CA VAL A 67 -10.23 -6.63 5.25
C VAL A 67 -10.90 -6.54 3.88
N HIS A 68 -11.98 -5.77 3.81
CA HIS A 68 -12.65 -5.45 2.54
C HIS A 68 -12.48 -3.97 2.17
N PRO A 69 -12.20 -3.68 0.88
CA PRO A 69 -12.03 -4.63 -0.23
C PRO A 69 -10.81 -5.53 -0.03
N PRO A 70 -10.77 -6.73 -0.65
CA PRO A 70 -9.65 -7.65 -0.54
C PRO A 70 -8.33 -6.95 -0.90
N THR A 71 -7.39 -6.98 0.04
CA THR A 71 -6.12 -6.28 -0.06
C THR A 71 -4.96 -7.26 0.02
N VAL A 72 -4.17 -7.35 -1.05
CA VAL A 72 -2.95 -8.15 -1.10
C VAL A 72 -1.77 -7.26 -0.74
N VAL A 73 -0.97 -7.70 0.22
CA VAL A 73 0.26 -7.02 0.64
C VAL A 73 1.46 -7.85 0.22
N VAL A 74 2.44 -7.24 -0.42
CA VAL A 74 3.73 -7.85 -0.76
C VAL A 74 4.87 -6.91 -0.37
N ASN A 75 5.92 -7.46 0.20
CA ASN A 75 7.11 -6.69 0.54
C ASN A 75 7.98 -6.40 -0.70
N LYS A 76 8.59 -5.21 -0.78
CA LYS A 76 9.52 -4.81 -1.86
C LYS A 76 10.94 -5.29 -1.65
N ILE A 77 11.30 -5.59 -0.41
CA ILE A 77 12.62 -6.12 -0.02
C ILE A 77 12.43 -7.38 0.81
N ALA A 78 13.32 -8.35 0.65
CA ALA A 78 13.31 -9.54 1.49
C ALA A 78 13.61 -9.14 2.96
N PRO A 79 12.93 -9.76 3.94
CA PRO A 79 13.28 -9.56 5.34
C PRO A 79 14.74 -9.92 5.59
N VAL A 80 15.45 -9.11 6.39
CA VAL A 80 16.87 -9.34 6.69
C VAL A 80 17.06 -10.15 7.98
N ASP A 81 16.07 -10.14 8.86
CA ASP A 81 16.02 -10.90 10.11
C ASP A 81 14.57 -11.10 10.59
N GLU A 82 14.39 -11.87 11.66
CA GLU A 82 13.08 -12.16 12.25
C GLU A 82 12.35 -10.90 12.74
N ARG A 83 13.08 -9.91 13.29
CA ARG A 83 12.50 -8.65 13.73
C ARG A 83 11.94 -7.86 12.55
N HIS A 84 12.69 -7.73 11.47
CA HIS A 84 12.27 -7.03 10.26
C HIS A 84 11.06 -7.74 9.62
N GLU A 85 11.05 -9.08 9.61
CA GLU A 85 9.91 -9.87 9.16
C GLU A 85 8.64 -9.60 9.97
N LYS A 86 8.74 -9.58 11.31
CA LYS A 86 7.63 -9.25 12.21
C LYS A 86 7.11 -7.83 11.99
N LEU A 87 7.99 -6.87 11.75
CA LEU A 87 7.58 -5.49 11.45
C LEU A 87 6.84 -5.41 10.11
N ILE A 88 7.32 -6.09 9.06
CA ILE A 88 6.70 -6.10 7.74
C ILE A 88 5.31 -6.75 7.81
N PHE A 89 5.21 -7.97 8.29
CA PHE A 89 3.95 -8.74 8.25
C PHE A 89 3.03 -8.45 9.44
N GLY A 90 3.55 -8.03 10.58
CA GLY A 90 2.78 -7.66 11.76
C GLY A 90 2.42 -6.18 11.79
N ALA A 91 3.37 -5.31 12.15
CA ALA A 91 3.11 -3.88 12.33
C ALA A 91 2.65 -3.18 11.04
N CYS A 92 3.35 -3.39 9.92
CA CYS A 92 2.91 -2.86 8.64
C CYS A 92 1.60 -3.50 8.17
N GLY A 93 1.42 -4.82 8.35
CA GLY A 93 0.18 -5.51 8.00
C GLY A 93 -1.04 -4.91 8.70
N ALA A 94 -0.95 -4.67 10.02
CA ALA A 94 -1.99 -3.99 10.79
C ALA A 94 -2.21 -2.55 10.32
N GLY A 95 -1.13 -1.82 10.01
CA GLY A 95 -1.20 -0.47 9.48
C GLY A 95 -1.88 -0.41 8.11
N VAL A 96 -1.52 -1.32 7.20
CA VAL A 96 -2.17 -1.47 5.88
C VAL A 96 -3.67 -1.71 6.04
N ALA A 97 -4.05 -2.68 6.85
CA ALA A 97 -5.46 -3.00 7.10
C ALA A 97 -6.23 -1.77 7.60
N ARG A 98 -5.70 -1.06 8.58
CA ARG A 98 -6.30 0.17 9.11
C ARG A 98 -6.37 1.29 8.08
N GLY A 99 -5.32 1.47 7.26
CA GLY A 99 -5.29 2.48 6.21
C GLY A 99 -6.34 2.26 5.13
N VAL A 100 -6.56 1.01 4.71
CA VAL A 100 -7.65 0.65 3.79
C VAL A 100 -9.02 0.93 4.42
N LEU A 101 -9.22 0.52 5.68
CA LEU A 101 -10.46 0.77 6.41
C LEU A 101 -10.75 2.27 6.60
N ASP A 102 -9.73 3.12 6.78
CA ASP A 102 -9.91 4.58 6.83
C ASP A 102 -10.48 5.13 5.51
N VAL A 103 -10.00 4.64 4.37
CA VAL A 103 -10.47 5.08 3.05
C VAL A 103 -11.89 4.58 2.77
N VAL A 104 -12.23 3.37 3.24
CA VAL A 104 -13.61 2.86 3.22
C VAL A 104 -14.51 3.71 4.12
N ALA A 105 -14.07 3.99 5.35
CA ALA A 105 -14.84 4.81 6.30
C ALA A 105 -15.11 6.24 5.80
N SER A 106 -14.20 6.78 4.97
CA SER A 106 -14.41 8.08 4.30
C SER A 106 -15.38 8.02 3.11
N GLY A 107 -15.79 6.83 2.68
CA GLY A 107 -16.63 6.64 1.49
C GLY A 107 -15.91 6.84 0.17
N THR A 108 -14.58 6.85 0.16
CA THR A 108 -13.77 7.02 -1.06
C THR A 108 -13.71 5.74 -1.91
N ILE A 109 -13.71 4.58 -1.26
CA ILE A 109 -13.88 3.25 -1.87
C ILE A 109 -14.90 2.44 -1.10
N ASP A 110 -15.50 1.44 -1.75
CA ASP A 110 -16.48 0.55 -1.13
C ASP A 110 -15.82 -0.69 -0.52
N ALA A 111 -16.40 -1.20 0.59
CA ALA A 111 -16.01 -2.46 1.21
C ALA A 111 -16.66 -3.64 0.47
N ASP A 112 -16.34 -3.82 -0.79
CA ASP A 112 -16.92 -4.85 -1.67
C ASP A 112 -15.93 -5.99 -1.98
N GLN A 113 -16.34 -6.92 -2.83
CA GLN A 113 -15.52 -8.01 -3.35
C GLN A 113 -15.09 -7.79 -4.82
N ASP A 114 -15.54 -6.70 -5.42
CA ASP A 114 -15.26 -6.37 -6.81
C ASP A 114 -14.05 -5.45 -6.97
N THR A 115 -13.73 -4.72 -5.91
CA THR A 115 -12.49 -3.94 -5.81
C THR A 115 -11.37 -4.81 -5.22
N LEU A 116 -10.20 -4.77 -5.84
CA LEU A 116 -8.98 -5.43 -5.35
C LEU A 116 -7.92 -4.36 -5.10
N VAL A 117 -7.22 -4.46 -4.00
CA VAL A 117 -6.11 -3.56 -3.65
C VAL A 117 -4.82 -4.37 -3.57
N LEU A 118 -3.79 -4.00 -4.34
CA LEU A 118 -2.44 -4.50 -4.17
C LEU A 118 -1.58 -3.42 -3.52
N VAL A 119 -0.95 -3.75 -2.41
CA VAL A 119 -0.02 -2.89 -1.69
C VAL A 119 1.37 -3.51 -1.75
N SER A 120 2.30 -2.87 -2.43
CA SER A 120 3.70 -3.21 -2.42
C SER A 120 4.43 -2.33 -1.41
N LEU A 121 5.03 -2.92 -0.37
CA LEU A 121 5.49 -2.25 0.85
C LEU A 121 7.00 -2.31 1.02
N TRP A 122 7.60 -1.18 1.35
CA TRP A 122 9.00 -1.07 1.78
C TRP A 122 9.08 -0.57 3.22
N LEU A 123 9.95 -1.18 3.99
CA LEU A 123 10.33 -0.78 5.34
C LEU A 123 11.85 -0.79 5.45
N ASP A 124 12.44 0.21 6.10
CA ASP A 124 13.87 0.27 6.38
C ASP A 124 14.31 -0.93 7.25
N THR A 125 15.44 -1.54 6.91
CA THR A 125 16.01 -2.66 7.67
C THR A 125 16.42 -2.29 9.10
N ALA A 126 16.64 -0.99 9.36
CA ALA A 126 16.92 -0.43 10.68
C ALA A 126 15.66 -0.07 11.48
N ALA A 127 14.46 -0.29 10.94
CA ALA A 127 13.21 -0.04 11.67
C ALA A 127 13.11 -0.92 12.92
N GLU A 128 12.57 -0.36 14.01
CA GLU A 128 12.53 -1.06 15.31
C GLU A 128 11.28 -0.77 16.16
N ASP A 129 10.54 0.30 15.89
CA ASP A 129 9.37 0.71 16.67
C ASP A 129 8.07 0.27 16.01
N GLU A 130 7.48 -0.83 16.50
CA GLU A 130 6.24 -1.41 15.98
C GLU A 130 5.08 -0.42 15.92
N THR A 131 4.93 0.40 16.97
CA THR A 131 3.82 1.38 17.06
C THR A 131 3.96 2.46 16.00
N THR A 132 5.15 3.00 15.86
CA THR A 132 5.48 4.02 14.87
C THR A 132 5.38 3.46 13.44
N VAL A 133 5.91 2.26 13.20
CA VAL A 133 5.82 1.56 11.91
C VAL A 133 4.36 1.32 11.51
N CYS A 134 3.53 0.83 12.44
CA CYS A 134 2.10 0.61 12.19
C CYS A 134 1.38 1.93 11.83
N ALA A 135 1.62 3.01 12.58
CA ALA A 135 1.03 4.31 12.31
C ALA A 135 1.49 4.88 10.95
N ASN A 136 2.76 4.73 10.62
CA ASN A 136 3.34 5.18 9.33
C ASN A 136 2.80 4.38 8.15
N ALA A 137 2.66 3.05 8.28
CA ALA A 137 2.04 2.21 7.26
C ALA A 137 0.57 2.61 7.02
N ARG A 138 -0.19 2.86 8.09
CA ARG A 138 -1.58 3.36 8.00
C ARG A 138 -1.66 4.65 7.20
N THR A 139 -0.82 5.63 7.53
CA THR A 139 -0.77 6.93 6.85
C THR A 139 -0.41 6.78 5.37
N ALA A 140 0.64 6.00 5.07
CA ALA A 140 1.10 5.78 3.70
C ALA A 140 0.02 5.12 2.83
N VAL A 141 -0.63 4.07 3.34
CA VAL A 141 -1.66 3.32 2.61
C VAL A 141 -2.92 4.15 2.41
N ALA A 142 -3.41 4.83 3.46
CA ALA A 142 -4.60 5.65 3.34
C ALA A 142 -4.43 6.74 2.27
N ALA A 143 -3.28 7.42 2.26
CA ALA A 143 -2.97 8.43 1.25
C ALA A 143 -2.89 7.84 -0.17
N ALA A 144 -2.18 6.72 -0.34
CA ALA A 144 -1.99 6.09 -1.64
C ALA A 144 -3.30 5.51 -2.21
N VAL A 145 -4.11 4.83 -1.40
CA VAL A 145 -5.40 4.28 -1.84
C VAL A 145 -6.36 5.41 -2.22
N ALA A 146 -6.43 6.47 -1.42
CA ALA A 146 -7.26 7.64 -1.74
C ALA A 146 -6.81 8.33 -3.04
N GLU A 147 -5.50 8.56 -3.24
CA GLU A 147 -4.99 9.13 -4.50
C GLU A 147 -5.27 8.21 -5.70
N ALA A 148 -5.09 6.89 -5.56
CA ALA A 148 -5.41 5.95 -6.62
C ALA A 148 -6.91 5.96 -6.97
N ALA A 149 -7.79 6.08 -5.98
CA ALA A 149 -9.24 6.08 -6.19
C ALA A 149 -9.76 7.35 -6.86
N VAL A 150 -9.31 8.53 -6.42
CA VAL A 150 -9.82 9.82 -6.93
C VAL A 150 -8.95 10.48 -7.98
N GLY A 151 -7.73 9.96 -8.18
CA GLY A 151 -6.72 10.60 -9.03
C GLY A 151 -5.94 11.69 -8.30
N ARG A 152 -4.79 12.04 -8.85
CA ARG A 152 -3.96 13.12 -8.34
C ARG A 152 -4.53 14.47 -8.75
N ASP A 153 -4.46 15.45 -7.86
CA ASP A 153 -4.86 16.81 -8.14
C ASP A 153 -4.14 17.36 -9.41
N ARG A 154 -4.93 17.89 -10.34
CA ARG A 154 -4.43 18.38 -11.63
C ARG A 154 -3.38 19.49 -11.45
N ALA A 155 -3.58 20.41 -10.53
CA ALA A 155 -2.63 21.49 -10.26
C ALA A 155 -1.30 20.93 -9.74
N ALA A 156 -1.32 19.83 -8.95
CA ALA A 156 -0.11 19.15 -8.51
C ALA A 156 0.66 18.51 -9.67
N VAL A 157 -0.06 17.91 -10.63
CA VAL A 157 0.55 17.35 -11.84
C VAL A 157 1.16 18.45 -12.70
N GLU A 158 0.43 19.55 -12.94
CA GLU A 158 0.90 20.70 -13.74
C GLU A 158 2.14 21.34 -13.12
N ARG A 159 2.19 21.47 -11.78
CA ARG A 159 3.40 21.97 -11.08
C ARG A 159 4.62 21.07 -11.32
N LEU A 160 4.46 19.76 -11.28
CA LEU A 160 5.57 18.83 -11.56
C LEU A 160 6.06 18.95 -13.00
N VAL A 161 5.15 19.04 -13.96
CA VAL A 161 5.49 19.26 -15.38
C VAL A 161 6.25 20.56 -15.57
N ALA A 162 5.79 21.64 -14.94
CA ALA A 162 6.47 22.94 -15.00
C ALA A 162 7.86 22.93 -14.36
N ALA A 163 8.02 22.17 -13.27
CA ALA A 163 9.29 22.05 -12.53
C ALA A 163 10.20 20.89 -13.01
N ARG A 164 9.89 20.24 -14.12
CA ARG A 164 10.57 19.00 -14.57
C ARG A 164 12.10 19.04 -14.59
N ASP A 165 12.67 20.20 -14.88
CA ASP A 165 14.14 20.39 -14.97
C ASP A 165 14.78 20.67 -13.59
N THR A 166 13.98 20.89 -12.55
CA THR A 166 14.41 21.24 -11.19
C THR A 166 13.90 20.29 -10.11
N VAL A 167 13.16 19.24 -10.50
CA VAL A 167 12.69 18.23 -9.54
C VAL A 167 13.86 17.51 -8.90
N ARG A 168 13.73 17.19 -7.62
CA ARG A 168 14.77 16.49 -6.85
C ARG A 168 14.35 15.05 -6.59
N HIS A 169 15.34 14.21 -6.41
CA HIS A 169 15.17 12.84 -5.97
C HIS A 169 16.13 12.54 -4.80
N PRO A 170 15.68 11.93 -3.69
CA PRO A 170 16.51 11.76 -2.48
C PRO A 170 17.77 10.91 -2.69
N PHE A 171 17.83 10.13 -3.76
CA PHE A 171 19.00 9.30 -4.12
C PHE A 171 19.76 9.83 -5.33
N TYR A 172 19.58 11.11 -5.68
CA TYR A 172 20.28 11.74 -6.81
C TYR A 172 20.85 13.08 -6.37
N ASP A 173 22.17 13.16 -6.28
CA ASP A 173 22.92 14.35 -5.88
C ASP A 173 23.42 15.18 -7.08
N GLY A 174 23.04 14.82 -8.29
CA GLY A 174 23.35 15.58 -9.51
C GLY A 174 22.60 16.92 -9.57
N ALA A 175 23.29 17.96 -10.06
CA ALA A 175 22.71 19.30 -10.28
C ALA A 175 21.97 19.34 -11.63
#